data_afa6d6f72d02f72cf2e4a1b2a4b70807
#
_entry.id   afa6d6f72d02f72cf2e4a1b2a4b70807
#
_cell.length_a   1.000
_cell.length_b   1.000
_cell.length_c   1.000
_cell.angle_alpha   90.00
_cell.angle_beta   90.00
_cell.angle_gamma   90.00
#
_symmetry.space_group_name_H-M   'P 1'
#
loop_
_entity.id
_entity.type
_entity.pdbx_description
1 polymer ?
#
loop_
_entity_poly.entity_id
_entity_poly.type
_entity_poly.pdbx_seq_one_letter_code
_entity_poly.pdbx_strand_id
1 'polypeptide(L)'
;QYGELAVVKSKRKSSLAQVIRLRGDEVFLQVFAGSRGVATGDQVRFLGHPMQVAFGDAMLGRVFNGSGDPIDGGPNLETLPRLEIGGPSVNPVKRIIPRGFIETRVPMIDVFNPLVESQKLPIFAAAGEPYNQLLSRIGMRADADVVILGGIGMKYDEYLKFRIAFEQAGVLPRTIMFIHT
;
A
#
# COMPACT_ATOMS: atom_id res chain seq x y z
N GLN A 1 -2.62 -21.63 7.41
CA GLN A 1 -1.18 -21.47 7.64
C GLN A 1 -0.84 -20.04 8.11
N TYR A 2 0.40 -19.80 8.57
CA TYR A 2 0.83 -18.46 8.96
C TYR A 2 0.75 -17.49 7.77
N GLY A 3 0.24 -16.27 8.01
CA GLY A 3 0.04 -15.26 6.95
C GLY A 3 -1.22 -15.44 6.10
N GLU A 4 -1.91 -16.55 6.24
CA GLU A 4 -3.16 -16.84 5.52
C GLU A 4 -4.25 -15.85 5.89
N LEU A 5 -5.04 -15.43 4.92
CA LEU A 5 -6.21 -14.61 5.15
C LEU A 5 -7.41 -15.43 5.62
N ALA A 6 -8.23 -14.78 6.43
CA ALA A 6 -9.53 -15.31 6.86
C ALA A 6 -10.59 -14.20 6.85
N VAL A 7 -11.84 -14.59 6.69
CA VAL A 7 -12.99 -13.71 6.84
C VAL A 7 -13.68 -14.06 8.16
N VAL A 8 -13.74 -13.11 9.07
CA VAL A 8 -14.49 -13.21 10.33
C VAL A 8 -15.88 -12.62 10.10
N LYS A 9 -16.90 -13.47 10.20
CA LYS A 9 -18.30 -13.09 10.00
C LYS A 9 -19.01 -13.03 11.33
N SER A 10 -19.30 -11.82 11.80
CA SER A 10 -20.16 -11.57 12.95
C SER A 10 -21.60 -11.25 12.49
N LYS A 11 -22.53 -11.18 13.44
CA LYS A 11 -23.96 -10.90 13.15
C LYS A 11 -24.21 -9.61 12.38
N ARG A 12 -23.29 -8.63 12.44
CA ARG A 12 -23.47 -7.29 11.87
C ARG A 12 -22.43 -6.92 10.83
N LYS A 13 -21.30 -7.63 10.78
CA LYS A 13 -20.16 -7.20 9.95
C LYS A 13 -19.34 -8.42 9.52
N SER A 14 -18.84 -8.36 8.30
CA SER A 14 -17.79 -9.24 7.80
C SER A 14 -16.48 -8.45 7.75
N SER A 15 -15.41 -9.01 8.30
CA SER A 15 -14.11 -8.36 8.35
C SER A 15 -13.01 -9.29 7.88
N LEU A 16 -12.05 -8.75 7.12
CA LEU A 16 -10.88 -9.48 6.74
C LEU A 16 -9.92 -9.58 7.93
N ALA A 17 -9.27 -10.71 8.07
CA ALA A 17 -8.29 -10.98 9.12
C ALA A 17 -7.11 -11.77 8.56
N GLN A 18 -5.99 -11.76 9.26
CA GLN A 18 -4.81 -12.53 8.90
C GLN A 18 -4.37 -13.42 10.06
N VAL A 19 -3.92 -14.63 9.75
CA VAL A 19 -3.31 -15.54 10.71
C VAL A 19 -1.94 -15.01 11.11
N ILE A 20 -1.81 -14.61 12.37
CA ILE A 20 -0.55 -14.06 12.91
C ILE A 20 0.21 -15.05 13.81
N ARG A 21 -0.46 -16.11 14.27
CA ARG A 21 0.15 -17.14 15.13
C ARG A 21 -0.66 -18.42 15.11
N LEU A 22 0.04 -19.53 15.22
CA LEU A 22 -0.52 -20.86 15.41
C LEU A 22 0.06 -21.46 16.70
N ARG A 23 -0.79 -22.09 17.55
CA ARG A 23 -0.35 -22.74 18.76
C ARG A 23 -1.23 -23.98 19.03
N GLY A 24 -0.72 -25.16 18.70
CA GLY A 24 -1.54 -26.37 18.72
C GLY A 24 -2.78 -26.22 17.87
N ASP A 25 -3.95 -26.37 18.46
CA ASP A 25 -5.25 -26.22 17.78
C ASP A 25 -5.79 -24.78 17.79
N GLU A 26 -5.04 -23.84 18.38
CA GLU A 26 -5.42 -22.42 18.45
C GLU A 26 -4.84 -21.64 17.28
N VAL A 27 -5.68 -20.82 16.65
CA VAL A 27 -5.31 -19.87 15.59
C VAL A 27 -5.56 -18.45 16.05
N PHE A 28 -4.50 -17.64 16.05
CA PHE A 28 -4.60 -16.22 16.41
C PHE A 28 -4.76 -15.39 15.14
N LEU A 29 -5.82 -14.59 15.12
CA LEU A 29 -6.17 -13.74 13.97
C LEU A 29 -6.05 -12.28 14.33
N GLN A 30 -5.38 -11.51 13.47
CA GLN A 30 -5.44 -10.06 13.48
C GLN A 30 -6.58 -9.61 12.55
N VAL A 31 -7.65 -9.03 13.12
CA VAL A 31 -8.77 -8.50 12.35
C VAL A 31 -8.44 -7.07 11.92
N PHE A 32 -8.39 -6.80 10.60
CA PHE A 32 -7.95 -5.50 10.07
C PHE A 32 -8.85 -4.34 10.48
N ALA A 33 -10.16 -4.55 10.51
CA ALA A 33 -11.12 -3.54 10.95
C ALA A 33 -11.31 -3.49 12.47
N GLY A 34 -10.41 -4.12 13.24
CA GLY A 34 -10.50 -4.25 14.69
C GLY A 34 -11.47 -5.35 15.13
N SER A 35 -11.32 -5.80 16.38
CA SER A 35 -12.10 -6.90 16.95
C SER A 35 -13.42 -6.45 17.60
N ARG A 36 -13.77 -5.17 17.54
CA ARG A 36 -15.03 -4.67 18.14
C ARG A 36 -16.24 -5.33 17.49
N GLY A 37 -17.06 -6.00 18.30
CA GLY A 37 -18.28 -6.70 17.86
C GLY A 37 -18.06 -8.15 17.45
N VAL A 38 -16.84 -8.67 17.54
CA VAL A 38 -16.54 -10.09 17.41
C VAL A 38 -16.92 -10.79 18.74
N ALA A 39 -17.64 -11.90 18.66
CA ALA A 39 -18.14 -12.64 19.80
C ALA A 39 -17.85 -14.15 19.67
N THR A 40 -17.92 -14.84 20.79
CA THR A 40 -17.87 -16.30 20.80
C THR A 40 -19.03 -16.87 19.96
N GLY A 41 -18.70 -17.81 19.07
CA GLY A 41 -19.64 -18.43 18.14
C GLY A 41 -19.72 -17.75 16.78
N ASP A 42 -18.99 -16.65 16.55
CA ASP A 42 -18.83 -16.07 15.22
C ASP A 42 -18.07 -17.03 14.30
N GLN A 43 -18.39 -16.96 13.01
CA GLN A 43 -17.79 -17.86 12.02
C GLN A 43 -16.50 -17.28 11.44
N VAL A 44 -15.50 -18.12 11.30
CA VAL A 44 -14.25 -17.80 10.62
C VAL A 44 -14.11 -18.71 9.40
N ARG A 45 -13.90 -18.11 8.23
CA ARG A 45 -13.62 -18.81 6.97
C ARG A 45 -12.22 -18.48 6.51
N PHE A 46 -11.34 -19.44 6.48
CA PHE A 46 -10.01 -19.33 5.93
C PHE A 46 -10.06 -19.28 4.39
N LEU A 47 -9.20 -18.49 3.77
CA LEU A 47 -9.20 -18.26 2.32
C LEU A 47 -8.21 -19.15 1.57
N GLY A 48 -7.28 -19.82 2.27
CA GLY A 48 -6.28 -20.70 1.67
C GLY A 48 -5.08 -19.99 1.04
N HIS A 49 -5.02 -18.66 1.12
CA HIS A 49 -3.93 -17.87 0.53
C HIS A 49 -3.60 -16.64 1.40
N PRO A 50 -2.37 -16.12 1.35
CA PRO A 50 -2.00 -14.86 2.00
C PRO A 50 -2.58 -13.66 1.26
N MET A 51 -2.27 -12.45 1.72
CA MET A 51 -2.69 -11.21 1.06
C MET A 51 -2.11 -11.14 -0.35
N GLN A 52 -2.99 -10.89 -1.30
CA GLN A 52 -2.70 -10.75 -2.72
C GLN A 52 -3.23 -9.42 -3.24
N VAL A 53 -2.52 -8.85 -4.19
CA VAL A 53 -2.93 -7.63 -4.90
C VAL A 53 -3.05 -7.94 -6.40
N ALA A 54 -4.00 -7.31 -7.06
CA ALA A 54 -4.06 -7.33 -8.52
C ALA A 54 -2.77 -6.72 -9.10
N PHE A 55 -2.32 -7.22 -10.24
CA PHE A 55 -1.11 -6.74 -10.90
C PHE A 55 -1.33 -6.60 -12.40
N GLY A 56 -1.04 -5.41 -12.93
CA GLY A 56 -1.15 -5.13 -14.36
C GLY A 56 -1.36 -3.64 -14.66
N ASP A 57 -1.21 -3.28 -15.93
CA ASP A 57 -1.29 -1.89 -16.40
C ASP A 57 -2.63 -1.23 -16.11
N ALA A 58 -3.71 -2.01 -15.97
CA ALA A 58 -5.03 -1.49 -15.62
C ALA A 58 -5.11 -0.92 -14.19
N MET A 59 -4.07 -1.05 -13.38
CA MET A 59 -3.95 -0.38 -12.08
C MET A 59 -3.44 1.06 -12.19
N LEU A 60 -2.81 1.41 -13.31
CA LEU A 60 -2.26 2.76 -13.51
C LEU A 60 -3.39 3.80 -13.53
N GLY A 61 -3.17 4.91 -12.84
CA GLY A 61 -4.15 5.98 -12.68
C GLY A 61 -5.26 5.69 -11.66
N ARG A 62 -5.22 4.53 -10.97
CA ARG A 62 -6.29 4.05 -10.11
C ARG A 62 -6.02 4.26 -8.63
N VAL A 63 -7.10 4.26 -7.85
CA VAL A 63 -7.06 4.40 -6.39
C VAL A 63 -7.70 3.18 -5.74
N PHE A 64 -6.99 2.60 -4.77
CA PHE A 64 -7.37 1.40 -4.04
C PHE A 64 -7.42 1.66 -2.54
N ASN A 65 -8.20 0.86 -1.83
CA ASN A 65 -8.13 0.79 -0.37
C ASN A 65 -6.90 -0.04 0.09
N GLY A 66 -6.71 -0.16 1.40
CA GLY A 66 -5.61 -0.94 1.98
C GLY A 66 -5.68 -2.45 1.71
N SER A 67 -6.81 -2.96 1.23
CA SER A 67 -7.00 -4.37 0.84
C SER A 67 -6.79 -4.61 -0.66
N GLY A 68 -6.57 -3.54 -1.44
CA GLY A 68 -6.40 -3.62 -2.89
C GLY A 68 -7.70 -3.56 -3.69
N ASP A 69 -8.83 -3.22 -3.05
CA ASP A 69 -10.10 -3.03 -3.76
C ASP A 69 -10.17 -1.60 -4.31
N PRO A 70 -10.66 -1.40 -5.54
CA PRO A 70 -10.77 -0.06 -6.13
C PRO A 70 -11.81 0.78 -5.38
N ILE A 71 -11.47 2.05 -5.11
CA ILE A 71 -12.34 3.03 -4.43
C ILE A 71 -12.61 4.27 -5.27
N ASP A 72 -12.16 4.29 -6.51
CA ASP A 72 -12.29 5.40 -7.45
C ASP A 72 -13.54 5.31 -8.36
N GLY A 73 -14.40 4.31 -8.15
CA GLY A 73 -15.58 4.07 -8.97
C GLY A 73 -15.28 3.47 -10.35
N GLY A 74 -14.03 3.16 -10.65
CA GLY A 74 -13.65 2.51 -11.90
C GLY A 74 -13.97 1.00 -11.94
N PRO A 75 -13.70 0.33 -13.08
CA PRO A 75 -14.02 -1.09 -13.24
C PRO A 75 -13.26 -1.98 -12.24
N ASN A 76 -13.87 -3.11 -11.89
CA ASN A 76 -13.24 -4.11 -11.06
C ASN A 76 -12.06 -4.77 -11.80
N LEU A 77 -11.02 -5.13 -11.06
CA LEU A 77 -9.79 -5.75 -11.57
C LEU A 77 -9.74 -7.27 -11.33
N GLU A 78 -10.89 -7.93 -11.23
CA GLU A 78 -10.97 -9.38 -10.96
C GLU A 78 -10.30 -10.25 -12.01
N THR A 79 -10.22 -9.77 -13.24
CA THR A 79 -9.58 -10.48 -14.36
C THR A 79 -8.07 -10.39 -14.37
N LEU A 80 -7.46 -9.51 -13.57
CA LEU A 80 -6.02 -9.38 -13.51
C LEU A 80 -5.39 -10.53 -12.68
N PRO A 81 -4.16 -10.92 -13.02
CA PRO A 81 -3.40 -11.84 -12.19
C PRO A 81 -3.20 -11.22 -10.81
N ARG A 82 -3.15 -12.08 -9.78
CA ARG A 82 -2.91 -11.67 -8.40
C ARG A 82 -1.54 -12.16 -7.96
N LEU A 83 -0.82 -11.27 -7.29
CA LEU A 83 0.49 -11.57 -6.70
C LEU A 83 0.43 -11.44 -5.18
N GLU A 84 1.13 -12.33 -4.50
CA GLU A 84 1.31 -12.23 -3.05
C GLU A 84 2.17 -11.03 -2.70
N ILE A 85 1.68 -10.19 -1.76
CA ILE A 85 2.38 -8.97 -1.36
C ILE A 85 3.71 -9.25 -0.64
N GLY A 86 3.87 -10.43 -0.04
CA GLY A 86 5.12 -10.83 0.62
C GLY A 86 6.27 -11.07 -0.36
N GLY A 87 5.96 -11.34 -1.62
CA GLY A 87 6.93 -11.69 -2.64
C GLY A 87 7.72 -12.96 -2.34
N PRO A 88 8.57 -13.42 -3.25
CA PRO A 88 9.46 -14.55 -3.01
C PRO A 88 10.60 -14.16 -2.06
N SER A 89 11.04 -15.11 -1.25
CA SER A 89 12.25 -14.96 -0.44
C SER A 89 13.48 -14.80 -1.34
N VAL A 90 14.16 -13.67 -1.24
CA VAL A 90 15.39 -13.41 -1.99
C VAL A 90 16.60 -13.75 -1.14
N ASN A 91 17.45 -14.65 -1.64
CA ASN A 91 18.71 -14.98 -0.98
C ASN A 91 19.57 -13.69 -0.85
N PRO A 92 20.03 -13.32 0.36
CA PRO A 92 20.85 -12.13 0.57
C PRO A 92 22.10 -12.04 -0.32
N VAL A 93 22.68 -13.17 -0.71
CA VAL A 93 23.85 -13.23 -1.60
C VAL A 93 23.52 -12.71 -3.02
N LYS A 94 22.27 -12.78 -3.43
CA LYS A 94 21.81 -12.27 -4.74
C LYS A 94 21.51 -10.76 -4.72
N ARG A 95 21.60 -10.11 -3.57
CA ARG A 95 21.39 -8.67 -3.48
C ARG A 95 22.58 -7.94 -4.06
N ILE A 96 22.31 -7.05 -4.99
CA ILE A 96 23.31 -6.12 -5.55
C ILE A 96 23.16 -4.77 -4.84
N ILE A 97 24.28 -4.05 -4.71
CA ILE A 97 24.26 -2.67 -4.21
C ILE A 97 23.65 -1.80 -5.31
N PRO A 98 22.51 -1.12 -5.05
CA PRO A 98 21.90 -0.25 -6.03
C PRO A 98 22.84 0.94 -6.33
N ARG A 99 22.89 1.36 -7.59
CA ARG A 99 23.73 2.48 -8.06
C ARG A 99 22.94 3.46 -8.93
N GLY A 100 21.72 3.12 -9.34
CA GLY A 100 20.87 3.98 -10.12
C GLY A 100 20.39 5.17 -9.28
N PHE A 101 20.71 6.39 -9.69
CA PHE A 101 20.22 7.61 -9.08
C PHE A 101 18.82 7.92 -9.60
N ILE A 102 17.91 8.28 -8.70
CA ILE A 102 16.57 8.74 -9.03
C ILE A 102 16.53 10.25 -8.79
N GLU A 103 16.55 11.04 -9.86
CA GLU A 103 16.42 12.48 -9.78
C GLU A 103 15.05 12.87 -9.27
N THR A 104 15.00 13.59 -8.14
CA THR A 104 13.74 14.08 -7.55
C THR A 104 13.40 15.50 -8.00
N ARG A 105 14.38 16.22 -8.58
CA ARG A 105 14.34 17.65 -8.93
C ARG A 105 14.03 18.54 -7.71
N VAL A 106 14.41 18.07 -6.53
CA VAL A 106 14.46 18.82 -5.29
C VAL A 106 15.91 18.96 -4.90
N PRO A 107 16.57 20.13 -5.15
CA PRO A 107 18.03 20.27 -5.02
C PRO A 107 18.59 19.83 -3.66
N MET A 108 17.84 20.07 -2.57
CA MET A 108 18.27 19.64 -1.23
C MET A 108 18.33 18.13 -1.07
N ILE A 109 17.48 17.40 -1.77
CA ILE A 109 17.51 15.92 -1.79
C ILE A 109 18.59 15.46 -2.72
N ASP A 110 18.59 15.93 -3.96
CA ASP A 110 19.48 15.42 -5.01
C ASP A 110 20.97 15.67 -4.71
N VAL A 111 21.30 16.74 -3.97
CA VAL A 111 22.68 17.10 -3.63
C VAL A 111 23.13 16.50 -2.28
N PHE A 112 22.29 16.59 -1.24
CA PHE A 112 22.71 16.24 0.13
C PHE A 112 22.27 14.86 0.59
N ASN A 113 21.18 14.31 0.04
CA ASN A 113 20.66 13.01 0.41
C ASN A 113 19.98 12.34 -0.79
N PRO A 114 20.75 12.05 -1.86
CA PRO A 114 20.21 11.58 -3.13
C PRO A 114 19.43 10.29 -2.97
N LEU A 115 18.31 10.20 -3.68
CA LEU A 115 17.52 8.98 -3.75
C LEU A 115 18.16 8.02 -4.76
N VAL A 116 18.38 6.78 -4.31
CA VAL A 116 18.94 5.72 -5.13
C VAL A 116 17.95 4.57 -5.22
N GLU A 117 17.92 3.87 -6.34
CA GLU A 117 17.07 2.69 -6.52
C GLU A 117 17.16 1.73 -5.32
N SER A 118 16.03 1.17 -4.92
CA SER A 118 15.91 0.26 -3.75
C SER A 118 16.27 0.86 -2.39
N GLN A 119 16.55 2.17 -2.31
CA GLN A 119 16.81 2.86 -1.06
C GLN A 119 15.51 3.29 -0.39
N LYS A 120 15.53 3.32 0.95
CA LYS A 120 14.50 3.98 1.78
C LYS A 120 15.01 5.35 2.20
N LEU A 121 14.31 6.40 1.80
CA LEU A 121 14.58 7.77 2.24
C LEU A 121 13.51 8.18 3.26
N PRO A 122 13.81 8.16 4.58
CA PRO A 122 12.86 8.61 5.59
C PRO A 122 12.74 10.13 5.58
N ILE A 123 11.51 10.64 5.67
CA ILE A 123 11.22 12.07 5.83
C ILE A 123 10.50 12.22 7.16
N PHE A 124 11.14 12.93 8.08
CA PHE A 124 10.57 13.27 9.39
C PHE A 124 10.17 14.74 9.40
N ALA A 125 9.00 15.04 9.92
CA ALA A 125 8.49 16.39 10.02
C ALA A 125 7.85 16.61 11.40
N ALA A 126 8.02 17.82 11.94
CA ALA A 126 7.27 18.25 13.10
C ALA A 126 5.80 18.51 12.77
N ALA A 127 4.95 18.58 13.79
CA ALA A 127 3.55 18.92 13.59
C ALA A 127 3.42 20.31 12.95
N GLY A 128 2.64 20.40 11.87
CA GLY A 128 2.43 21.64 11.12
C GLY A 128 3.36 21.86 9.93
N GLU A 129 4.42 21.08 9.80
CA GLU A 129 5.31 21.16 8.65
C GLU A 129 4.63 20.60 7.38
N PRO A 130 4.87 21.21 6.21
CA PRO A 130 4.19 20.85 4.95
C PRO A 130 4.81 19.62 4.26
N TYR A 131 5.07 18.55 5.00
CA TYR A 131 5.73 17.34 4.47
C TYR A 131 4.95 16.69 3.31
N ASN A 132 3.62 16.75 3.33
CA ASN A 132 2.80 16.23 2.22
C ASN A 132 3.04 16.99 0.92
N GLN A 133 3.35 18.29 0.97
CA GLN A 133 3.72 19.06 -0.22
C GLN A 133 5.08 18.62 -0.78
N LEU A 134 6.04 18.32 0.10
CA LEU A 134 7.33 17.77 -0.31
C LEU A 134 7.17 16.40 -0.96
N LEU A 135 6.42 15.49 -0.34
CA LEU A 135 6.13 14.15 -0.89
C LEU A 135 5.41 14.25 -2.24
N SER A 136 4.42 15.12 -2.35
CA SER A 136 3.72 15.37 -3.62
C SER A 136 4.68 15.86 -4.71
N ARG A 137 5.57 16.80 -4.37
CA ARG A 137 6.58 17.32 -5.31
C ARG A 137 7.55 16.25 -5.77
N ILE A 138 8.03 15.39 -4.88
CA ILE A 138 8.88 14.26 -5.22
C ILE A 138 8.12 13.32 -6.17
N GLY A 139 6.91 12.88 -5.83
CA GLY A 139 6.11 11.98 -6.65
C GLY A 139 5.79 12.53 -8.05
N MET A 140 5.57 13.86 -8.17
CA MET A 140 5.32 14.50 -9.47
C MET A 140 6.58 14.60 -10.34
N ARG A 141 7.77 14.77 -9.75
CA ARG A 141 9.00 15.13 -10.44
C ARG A 141 10.02 14.02 -10.56
N ALA A 142 9.91 13.00 -9.70
CA ALA A 142 10.85 11.88 -9.73
C ALA A 142 10.92 11.24 -11.13
N ASP A 143 12.14 10.97 -11.57
CA ASP A 143 12.41 10.23 -12.79
C ASP A 143 12.17 8.74 -12.54
N ALA A 144 10.89 8.35 -12.68
CA ALA A 144 10.42 6.99 -12.47
C ALA A 144 9.25 6.69 -13.43
N ASP A 145 9.18 5.47 -13.93
CA ASP A 145 8.13 5.03 -14.85
C ASP A 145 6.76 4.99 -14.15
N VAL A 146 6.74 4.52 -12.92
CA VAL A 146 5.52 4.37 -12.10
C VAL A 146 5.73 4.97 -10.72
N VAL A 147 4.74 5.67 -10.23
CA VAL A 147 4.68 6.19 -8.85
C VAL A 147 3.63 5.40 -8.07
N ILE A 148 4.01 4.85 -6.92
CA ILE A 148 3.07 4.21 -6.01
C ILE A 148 2.96 5.06 -4.75
N LEU A 149 1.77 5.60 -4.47
CA LEU A 149 1.47 6.35 -3.26
C LEU A 149 0.73 5.47 -2.26
N GLY A 150 1.34 5.22 -1.10
CA GLY A 150 0.68 4.56 0.03
C GLY A 150 0.32 5.57 1.12
N GLY A 151 -0.96 5.78 1.39
CA GLY A 151 -1.45 6.62 2.48
C GLY A 151 -2.06 5.77 3.59
N ILE A 152 -1.46 5.80 4.80
CA ILE A 152 -1.95 5.07 5.97
C ILE A 152 -2.34 6.08 7.04
N GLY A 153 -3.60 6.06 7.48
CA GLY A 153 -4.14 7.04 8.43
C GLY A 153 -4.17 8.46 7.85
N MET A 154 -4.21 8.59 6.55
CA MET A 154 -4.30 9.85 5.83
C MET A 154 -5.72 10.41 5.92
N LYS A 155 -5.87 11.72 6.16
CA LYS A 155 -7.17 12.36 6.10
C LYS A 155 -7.66 12.43 4.65
N TYR A 156 -8.96 12.34 4.47
CA TYR A 156 -9.56 12.36 3.13
C TYR A 156 -9.24 13.63 2.32
N ASP A 157 -9.19 14.79 2.97
CA ASP A 157 -8.80 16.05 2.33
C ASP A 157 -7.32 16.08 1.89
N GLU A 158 -6.44 15.40 2.62
CA GLU A 158 -5.03 15.24 2.23
C GLU A 158 -4.90 14.36 1.00
N TYR A 159 -5.62 13.24 0.97
CA TYR A 159 -5.69 12.40 -0.22
C TYR A 159 -6.17 13.19 -1.46
N LEU A 160 -7.24 13.97 -1.32
CA LEU A 160 -7.75 14.79 -2.43
C LEU A 160 -6.70 15.79 -2.94
N LYS A 161 -5.92 16.40 -2.06
CA LYS A 161 -4.82 17.29 -2.45
C LYS A 161 -3.76 16.58 -3.28
N PHE A 162 -3.35 15.37 -2.89
CA PHE A 162 -2.43 14.55 -3.70
C PHE A 162 -3.01 14.24 -5.07
N ARG A 163 -4.25 13.77 -5.12
CA ARG A 163 -4.93 13.41 -6.36
C ARG A 163 -5.01 14.60 -7.32
N ILE A 164 -5.48 15.75 -6.84
CA ILE A 164 -5.60 16.97 -7.64
C ILE A 164 -4.23 17.43 -8.14
N ALA A 165 -3.21 17.44 -7.28
CA ALA A 165 -1.87 17.83 -7.66
C ALA A 165 -1.29 16.91 -8.76
N PHE A 166 -1.48 15.61 -8.64
CA PHE A 166 -0.99 14.63 -9.62
C PHE A 166 -1.76 14.70 -10.95
N GLU A 167 -3.07 14.96 -10.89
CA GLU A 167 -3.89 15.19 -12.07
C GLU A 167 -3.46 16.46 -12.82
N GLN A 168 -3.30 17.57 -12.13
CA GLN A 168 -2.83 18.84 -12.70
C GLN A 168 -1.41 18.77 -13.27
N ALA A 169 -0.54 17.97 -12.66
CA ALA A 169 0.81 17.73 -13.16
C ALA A 169 0.87 16.71 -14.30
N GLY A 170 -0.26 16.06 -14.67
CA GLY A 170 -0.31 15.05 -15.72
C GLY A 170 0.40 13.72 -15.36
N VAL A 171 0.68 13.49 -14.08
CA VAL A 171 1.37 12.26 -13.62
C VAL A 171 0.42 11.20 -13.08
N LEU A 172 -0.86 11.53 -12.90
CA LEU A 172 -1.86 10.58 -12.43
C LEU A 172 -1.93 9.30 -13.28
N PRO A 173 -1.86 9.33 -14.63
CA PRO A 173 -1.90 8.11 -15.45
C PRO A 173 -0.77 7.12 -15.20
N ARG A 174 0.35 7.53 -14.60
CA ARG A 174 1.46 6.66 -14.19
C ARG A 174 1.50 6.42 -12.68
N THR A 175 0.44 6.77 -11.95
CA THR A 175 0.39 6.68 -10.49
C THR A 175 -0.62 5.63 -10.05
N ILE A 176 -0.27 4.84 -9.05
CA ILE A 176 -1.17 3.94 -8.33
C ILE A 176 -1.26 4.43 -6.89
N MET A 177 -2.48 4.59 -6.38
CA MET A 177 -2.69 5.04 -4.99
C MET A 177 -3.33 3.94 -4.15
N PHE A 178 -2.74 3.63 -3.00
CA PHE A 178 -3.34 2.79 -1.96
C PHE A 178 -3.63 3.66 -0.74
N ILE A 179 -4.90 3.90 -0.44
CA ILE A 179 -5.34 4.86 0.58
C ILE A 179 -6.15 4.17 1.65
N HIS A 180 -5.70 4.31 2.89
CA HIS A 180 -6.41 3.89 4.09
C HIS A 180 -6.61 5.11 4.99
N THR A 181 -7.85 5.61 5.03
CA THR A 181 -8.30 6.78 5.85
C THR A 181 -8.87 6.34 7.18
#